data_3f4b799f3c6b08f1527e3256d275012c
#
_entry.id   3f4b799f3c6b08f1527e3256d275012c
#
_cell.length_a   1.000
_cell.length_b   1.000
_cell.length_c   1.000
_cell.angle_alpha   90.00
_cell.angle_beta   90.00
_cell.angle_gamma   90.00
#
_symmetry.space_group_name_H-M   'P 1'
#
loop_
_entity.id
_entity.type
_entity.pdbx_description
1 polymer ?
#
loop_
_entity_poly.entity_id
_entity_poly.type
_entity_poly.pdbx_seq_one_letter_code
_entity_poly.pdbx_strand_id
1 'polypeptide(L)'
;MRLGGCIVLFKSKWRFLISVIAVIFIITGCLAKETPEEKMYDVLEKVVDKEKVFEEQQDPLVKLEEEEKVLYDQIIKLGMKEYDQIVKLSDKALTLTEKRKTLMEKETNSIKDSEKEFKKVAVIKEDLDNQELKKIANDLYDTMTQRYEAHEVLYKEYTEALKNDKELYEMFKNKDLPLEDLEAKVVQLNDNYKKVFEANENFNNLTEQYNDKKLAFYKKAGLNPDK
;
A
#
# COMPACT_ATOMS: atom_id res chain seq x y z
N MET A 1 7.28 34.67 12.60
CA MET A 1 8.14 33.51 12.30
C MET A 1 7.27 32.52 11.56
N ARG A 2 7.61 32.17 10.32
CA ARG A 2 6.75 31.30 9.50
C ARG A 2 7.07 29.85 9.84
N LEU A 3 6.19 29.18 10.59
CA LEU A 3 6.12 27.71 10.68
C LEU A 3 5.63 27.15 9.33
N GLY A 4 6.45 27.36 8.30
CA GLY A 4 6.16 26.91 6.94
C GLY A 4 6.90 25.60 6.65
N GLY A 5 6.96 24.72 7.62
CA GLY A 5 7.38 23.33 7.40
C GLY A 5 6.21 22.58 6.77
N CYS A 6 6.24 22.48 5.46
CA CYS A 6 5.30 21.72 4.67
C CYS A 6 5.28 20.29 5.17
N ILE A 7 4.22 19.84 5.81
CA ILE A 7 3.82 18.43 5.68
C ILE A 7 3.64 18.27 4.19
N VAL A 8 4.61 17.64 3.55
CA VAL A 8 4.56 17.33 2.12
C VAL A 8 3.53 16.24 1.98
N LEU A 9 2.28 16.66 1.93
CA LEU A 9 1.24 15.78 1.49
C LEU A 9 1.41 15.56 0.01
N PHE A 10 1.53 14.33 -0.21
CA PHE A 10 1.44 13.73 -1.50
C PHE A 10 0.34 14.36 -2.34
N LYS A 11 0.71 15.21 -3.28
CA LYS A 11 -0.01 15.23 -4.55
C LYS A 11 0.49 14.01 -5.31
N SER A 12 0.10 12.85 -4.83
CA SER A 12 0.26 11.64 -5.61
C SER A 12 -0.57 11.81 -6.87
N LYS A 13 0.10 11.85 -8.01
CA LYS A 13 -0.50 11.49 -9.28
C LYS A 13 -0.70 9.97 -9.28
N TRP A 14 -1.39 9.46 -8.27
CA TRP A 14 -1.76 8.06 -8.16
C TRP A 14 -3.01 7.80 -9.01
N ARG A 15 -2.82 7.84 -10.28
CA ARG A 15 -3.73 7.26 -11.25
C ARG A 15 -3.04 6.07 -11.89
N PHE A 16 -2.73 5.06 -11.09
CA PHE A 16 -2.41 3.78 -11.66
C PHE A 16 -3.71 3.06 -12.00
N LEU A 17 -3.99 3.05 -13.28
CA LEU A 17 -4.91 2.14 -13.94
C LEU A 17 -4.47 0.70 -13.66
N ILE A 18 -4.94 0.13 -12.54
CA ILE A 18 -5.01 -1.32 -12.41
C ILE A 18 -6.22 -1.72 -13.24
N SER A 19 -5.98 -2.03 -14.50
CA SER A 19 -6.98 -2.69 -15.35
C SER A 19 -7.15 -4.11 -14.81
N VAL A 20 -8.08 -4.29 -13.88
CA VAL A 20 -8.57 -5.62 -13.48
C VAL A 20 -9.44 -6.12 -14.61
N ILE A 21 -8.89 -6.94 -15.47
CA ILE A 21 -9.68 -7.70 -16.47
C ILE A 21 -10.12 -8.98 -15.79
N ALA A 22 -11.35 -9.00 -15.31
CA ALA A 22 -12.00 -10.21 -14.83
C ALA A 22 -12.45 -11.02 -16.05
N VAL A 23 -11.77 -12.12 -16.35
CA VAL A 23 -12.15 -13.04 -17.41
C VAL A 23 -12.76 -14.30 -16.81
N ILE A 24 -14.03 -14.53 -17.10
CA ILE A 24 -14.74 -15.76 -16.76
C ILE A 24 -14.47 -16.80 -17.84
N PHE A 25 -13.73 -17.85 -17.53
CA PHE A 25 -13.56 -19.01 -18.40
C PHE A 25 -14.70 -20.02 -18.23
N ILE A 26 -15.40 -20.28 -19.31
CA ILE A 26 -16.23 -21.49 -19.44
C ILE A 26 -15.31 -22.59 -19.99
N ILE A 27 -14.82 -23.44 -19.10
CA ILE A 27 -14.02 -24.61 -19.49
C ILE A 27 -14.99 -25.72 -19.90
N THR A 28 -15.14 -25.94 -21.20
CA THR A 28 -15.74 -27.17 -21.74
C THR A 28 -14.68 -28.26 -21.77
N GLY A 29 -14.88 -29.21 -20.91
CA GLY A 29 -14.09 -30.33 -20.51
C GLY A 29 -13.28 -31.09 -21.53
N CYS A 30 -12.14 -31.51 -21.04
CA CYS A 30 -11.61 -32.86 -21.20
C CYS A 30 -10.78 -33.13 -19.92
N LEU A 31 -10.77 -34.36 -19.41
CA LEU A 31 -9.93 -34.84 -18.32
C LEU A 31 -8.42 -34.81 -18.70
N ALA A 32 -7.96 -33.72 -19.28
CA ALA A 32 -6.55 -33.44 -19.44
C ALA A 32 -6.00 -32.95 -18.11
N LYS A 33 -4.94 -33.57 -17.63
CA LYS A 33 -4.22 -33.15 -16.43
C LYS A 33 -3.75 -31.72 -16.68
N GLU A 34 -4.15 -30.80 -15.80
CA GLU A 34 -3.79 -29.40 -15.85
C GLU A 34 -2.28 -29.20 -15.98
N THR A 35 -1.86 -28.41 -16.95
CA THR A 35 -0.43 -28.15 -17.19
C THR A 35 0.18 -27.28 -16.08
N PRO A 36 1.51 -27.29 -15.89
CA PRO A 36 2.16 -26.38 -14.93
C PRO A 36 1.86 -24.90 -15.24
N GLU A 37 1.75 -24.53 -16.52
CA GLU A 37 1.40 -23.19 -16.98
C GLU A 37 -0.01 -22.77 -16.53
N GLU A 38 -0.99 -23.66 -16.70
CA GLU A 38 -2.37 -23.45 -16.28
C GLU A 38 -2.47 -23.32 -14.76
N LYS A 39 -1.79 -24.20 -14.01
CA LYS A 39 -1.73 -24.11 -12.54
C LYS A 39 -1.11 -22.81 -12.06
N MET A 40 -0.05 -22.36 -12.72
CA MET A 40 0.58 -21.11 -12.39
C MET A 40 -0.35 -19.93 -12.66
N TYR A 41 -1.05 -19.93 -13.81
CA TYR A 41 -2.08 -18.96 -14.13
C TYR A 41 -3.16 -18.88 -13.04
N ASP A 42 -3.70 -20.03 -12.64
CA ASP A 42 -4.75 -20.11 -11.62
C ASP A 42 -4.29 -19.54 -10.26
N VAL A 43 -3.04 -19.78 -9.87
CA VAL A 43 -2.48 -19.20 -8.65
C VAL A 43 -2.33 -17.69 -8.80
N LEU A 44 -1.82 -17.20 -9.92
CA LEU A 44 -1.62 -15.77 -10.15
C LEU A 44 -2.95 -15.00 -10.19
N GLU A 45 -4.01 -15.58 -10.74
CA GLU A 45 -5.33 -14.96 -10.71
C GLU A 45 -5.96 -14.98 -9.29
N LYS A 46 -5.76 -16.05 -8.52
CA LYS A 46 -6.17 -16.08 -7.11
C LYS A 46 -5.41 -15.05 -6.26
N VAL A 47 -4.15 -14.77 -6.59
CA VAL A 47 -3.36 -13.69 -5.98
C VAL A 47 -4.03 -12.34 -6.24
N VAL A 48 -4.45 -12.06 -7.48
CA VAL A 48 -5.19 -10.84 -7.82
C VAL A 48 -6.49 -10.74 -7.01
N ASP A 49 -7.24 -11.85 -6.92
CA ASP A 49 -8.48 -11.86 -6.13
C ASP A 49 -8.24 -11.55 -4.64
N LYS A 50 -7.14 -12.03 -4.08
CA LYS A 50 -6.76 -11.75 -2.68
C LYS A 50 -6.37 -10.29 -2.46
N GLU A 51 -5.87 -9.61 -3.48
CA GLU A 51 -5.45 -8.20 -3.40
C GLU A 51 -6.59 -7.19 -3.67
N LYS A 52 -7.82 -7.62 -3.97
CA LYS A 52 -8.96 -6.72 -4.16
C LYS A 52 -9.23 -5.84 -2.93
N VAL A 53 -9.11 -6.41 -1.73
CA VAL A 53 -9.31 -5.64 -0.49
C VAL A 53 -8.20 -4.61 -0.31
N PHE A 54 -6.96 -4.91 -0.70
CA PHE A 54 -5.87 -3.93 -0.75
C PHE A 54 -6.24 -2.75 -1.66
N GLU A 55 -6.68 -3.02 -2.88
CA GLU A 55 -7.08 -1.99 -3.85
C GLU A 55 -8.23 -1.12 -3.32
N GLU A 56 -9.25 -1.73 -2.72
CA GLU A 56 -10.41 -1.03 -2.16
C GLU A 56 -10.07 -0.07 -1.01
N GLN A 57 -8.94 -0.24 -0.32
CA GLN A 57 -8.55 0.64 0.78
C GLN A 57 -7.79 1.90 0.29
N GLN A 58 -7.29 1.94 -0.94
CA GLN A 58 -6.40 3.00 -1.42
C GLN A 58 -7.10 4.37 -1.46
N ASP A 59 -8.23 4.48 -2.14
CA ASP A 59 -8.98 5.74 -2.24
C ASP A 59 -9.50 6.23 -0.87
N PRO A 60 -10.11 5.38 -0.01
CA PRO A 60 -10.49 5.77 1.34
C PRO A 60 -9.31 6.26 2.19
N LEU A 61 -8.13 5.63 2.07
CA LEU A 61 -6.94 6.02 2.81
C LEU A 61 -6.47 7.43 2.41
N VAL A 62 -6.31 7.67 1.12
CA VAL A 62 -5.94 8.99 0.57
C VAL A 62 -6.92 10.07 1.03
N LYS A 63 -8.23 9.79 1.00
CA LYS A 63 -9.24 10.74 1.46
C LYS A 63 -9.10 11.10 2.94
N LEU A 64 -8.83 10.12 3.80
CA LEU A 64 -8.61 10.36 5.23
C LEU A 64 -7.33 11.19 5.46
N GLU A 65 -6.28 10.97 4.68
CA GLU A 65 -5.05 11.77 4.72
C GLU A 65 -5.30 13.23 4.33
N GLU A 66 -6.08 13.46 3.27
CA GLU A 66 -6.46 14.81 2.85
C GLU A 66 -7.33 15.53 3.92
N GLU A 67 -8.29 14.81 4.52
CA GLU A 67 -9.12 15.35 5.60
C GLU A 67 -8.27 15.70 6.84
N GLU A 68 -7.35 14.83 7.22
CA GLU A 68 -6.45 15.05 8.36
C GLU A 68 -5.53 16.26 8.14
N LYS A 69 -5.02 16.43 6.92
CA LYS A 69 -4.26 17.61 6.55
C LYS A 69 -5.04 18.90 6.73
N VAL A 70 -6.29 18.92 6.30
CA VAL A 70 -7.14 20.10 6.46
C VAL A 70 -7.29 20.45 7.94
N LEU A 71 -7.44 19.45 8.83
CA LEU A 71 -7.53 19.67 10.26
C LEU A 71 -6.21 20.23 10.82
N TYR A 72 -5.07 19.65 10.42
CA TYR A 72 -3.75 20.15 10.81
C TYR A 72 -3.55 21.62 10.38
N ASP A 73 -3.85 21.94 9.11
CA ASP A 73 -3.73 23.30 8.57
C ASP A 73 -4.64 24.30 9.32
N GLN A 74 -5.79 23.86 9.81
CA GLN A 74 -6.67 24.66 10.66
C GLN A 74 -6.06 24.88 12.04
N ILE A 75 -5.57 23.83 12.69
CA ILE A 75 -4.94 23.90 14.02
C ILE A 75 -3.78 24.92 14.01
N ILE A 76 -2.89 24.81 13.04
CA ILE A 76 -1.70 25.68 12.93
C ILE A 76 -2.06 27.17 12.72
N LYS A 77 -3.23 27.48 12.15
CA LYS A 77 -3.70 28.85 11.97
C LYS A 77 -4.32 29.46 13.21
N LEU A 78 -4.75 28.65 14.17
CA LEU A 78 -5.39 29.09 15.39
C LEU A 78 -4.32 29.62 16.39
N GLY A 79 -4.70 30.60 17.20
CA GLY A 79 -3.89 31.10 18.31
C GLY A 79 -4.34 30.51 19.63
N MET A 80 -3.55 30.71 20.70
CA MET A 80 -3.84 30.18 22.03
C MET A 80 -5.18 30.71 22.63
N LYS A 81 -5.74 31.78 22.08
CA LYS A 81 -7.08 32.27 22.49
C LYS A 81 -8.21 31.36 22.02
N GLU A 82 -7.93 30.50 21.06
CA GLU A 82 -8.87 29.57 20.43
C GLU A 82 -8.59 28.11 20.84
N TYR A 83 -7.96 27.94 22.03
CA TYR A 83 -7.52 26.63 22.53
C TYR A 83 -8.60 25.55 22.52
N ASP A 84 -9.84 25.88 22.91
CA ASP A 84 -10.96 24.92 22.88
C ASP A 84 -11.25 24.42 21.46
N GLN A 85 -11.00 25.24 20.44
CA GLN A 85 -11.13 24.83 19.05
C GLN A 85 -9.96 23.95 18.62
N ILE A 86 -8.74 24.25 19.05
CA ILE A 86 -7.56 23.39 18.85
C ILE A 86 -7.84 21.98 19.37
N VAL A 87 -8.31 21.86 20.63
CA VAL A 87 -8.65 20.57 21.23
C VAL A 87 -9.68 19.79 20.39
N LYS A 88 -10.76 20.45 19.96
CA LYS A 88 -11.79 19.81 19.14
C LYS A 88 -11.28 19.33 17.77
N LEU A 89 -10.42 20.09 17.13
CA LEU A 89 -9.81 19.71 15.86
C LEU A 89 -8.82 18.56 16.04
N SER A 90 -8.03 18.59 17.11
CA SER A 90 -7.11 17.51 17.45
C SER A 90 -7.83 16.19 17.73
N ASP A 91 -8.96 16.21 18.47
CA ASP A 91 -9.78 15.01 18.70
C ASP A 91 -10.36 14.43 17.40
N LYS A 92 -10.75 15.30 16.45
CA LYS A 92 -11.16 14.85 15.11
C LYS A 92 -9.99 14.20 14.35
N ALA A 93 -8.82 14.83 14.37
CA ALA A 93 -7.64 14.30 13.70
C ALA A 93 -7.22 12.94 14.29
N LEU A 94 -7.23 12.78 15.62
CA LEU A 94 -7.02 11.50 16.31
C LEU A 94 -8.00 10.42 15.80
N THR A 95 -9.26 10.79 15.58
CA THR A 95 -10.26 9.87 15.02
C THR A 95 -9.92 9.44 13.59
N LEU A 96 -9.40 10.36 12.75
CA LEU A 96 -8.96 10.04 11.40
C LEU A 96 -7.72 9.13 11.41
N THR A 97 -6.76 9.40 12.30
CA THR A 97 -5.57 8.56 12.47
C THR A 97 -5.94 7.10 12.81
N GLU A 98 -6.90 6.86 13.71
CA GLU A 98 -7.36 5.50 14.03
C GLU A 98 -8.11 4.84 12.84
N LYS A 99 -8.85 5.61 12.05
CA LYS A 99 -9.47 5.08 10.82
C LYS A 99 -8.41 4.69 9.79
N ARG A 100 -7.40 5.53 9.55
CA ARG A 100 -6.27 5.24 8.67
C ARG A 100 -5.57 3.95 9.09
N LYS A 101 -5.30 3.79 10.39
CA LYS A 101 -4.74 2.56 10.95
C LYS A 101 -5.58 1.34 10.59
N THR A 102 -6.90 1.42 10.77
CA THR A 102 -7.82 0.31 10.45
C THR A 102 -7.80 -0.06 8.96
N LEU A 103 -7.72 0.93 8.06
CA LEU A 103 -7.63 0.68 6.62
C LEU A 103 -6.29 0.01 6.26
N MET A 104 -5.18 0.52 6.82
CA MET A 104 -3.85 -0.04 6.60
C MET A 104 -3.70 -1.48 7.12
N GLU A 105 -4.36 -1.82 8.23
CA GLU A 105 -4.42 -3.19 8.74
C GLU A 105 -5.18 -4.14 7.78
N LYS A 106 -6.30 -3.68 7.20
CA LYS A 106 -7.06 -4.45 6.20
C LYS A 106 -6.25 -4.67 4.94
N GLU A 107 -5.61 -3.62 4.44
CA GLU A 107 -4.70 -3.66 3.30
C GLU A 107 -3.59 -4.69 3.52
N THR A 108 -2.90 -4.59 4.65
CA THR A 108 -1.81 -5.49 5.01
C THR A 108 -2.26 -6.94 5.12
N ASN A 109 -3.44 -7.20 5.67
CA ASN A 109 -3.98 -8.56 5.74
C ASN A 109 -4.29 -9.13 4.35
N SER A 110 -4.80 -8.32 3.44
CA SER A 110 -5.04 -8.70 2.04
C SER A 110 -3.73 -9.11 1.35
N ILE A 111 -2.67 -8.30 1.49
CA ILE A 111 -1.34 -8.61 0.95
C ILE A 111 -0.76 -9.89 1.56
N LYS A 112 -0.90 -10.12 2.87
CA LYS A 112 -0.45 -11.36 3.52
C LYS A 112 -1.22 -12.61 3.04
N ASP A 113 -2.50 -12.47 2.76
CA ASP A 113 -3.30 -13.57 2.21
C ASP A 113 -2.94 -13.86 0.74
N SER A 114 -2.61 -12.82 -0.02
CA SER A 114 -2.03 -12.92 -1.37
C SER A 114 -0.69 -13.65 -1.34
N GLU A 115 0.21 -13.28 -0.43
CA GLU A 115 1.53 -13.92 -0.26
C GLU A 115 1.40 -15.43 0.04
N LYS A 116 0.47 -15.82 0.92
CA LYS A 116 0.22 -17.24 1.22
C LYS A 116 -0.18 -18.03 -0.01
N GLU A 117 -1.05 -17.46 -0.87
CA GLU A 117 -1.46 -18.08 -2.13
C GLU A 117 -0.29 -18.15 -3.11
N PHE A 118 0.46 -17.05 -3.25
CA PHE A 118 1.59 -16.95 -4.17
C PHE A 118 2.72 -17.93 -3.87
N LYS A 119 2.94 -18.33 -2.62
CA LYS A 119 3.95 -19.33 -2.25
C LYS A 119 3.81 -20.66 -2.99
N LYS A 120 2.63 -20.98 -3.53
CA LYS A 120 2.42 -22.18 -4.36
C LYS A 120 3.19 -22.13 -5.67
N VAL A 121 3.47 -20.92 -6.20
CA VAL A 121 4.28 -20.73 -7.41
C VAL A 121 5.67 -21.34 -7.26
N ALA A 122 6.25 -21.32 -6.05
CA ALA A 122 7.59 -21.86 -5.78
C ALA A 122 7.75 -23.34 -6.21
N VAL A 123 6.69 -24.13 -6.06
CA VAL A 123 6.71 -25.54 -6.48
C VAL A 123 6.33 -25.68 -7.96
N ILE A 124 5.28 -24.97 -8.39
CA ILE A 124 4.75 -25.11 -9.76
C ILE A 124 5.79 -24.73 -10.82
N LYS A 125 6.56 -23.65 -10.57
CA LYS A 125 7.60 -23.16 -11.51
C LYS A 125 8.70 -24.19 -11.77
N GLU A 126 8.95 -25.13 -10.85
CA GLU A 126 9.96 -26.17 -11.04
C GLU A 126 9.49 -27.26 -12.04
N ASP A 127 8.17 -27.45 -12.20
CA ASP A 127 7.55 -28.39 -13.11
C ASP A 127 7.49 -27.86 -14.56
N LEU A 128 7.88 -26.62 -14.83
CA LEU A 128 7.91 -26.07 -16.18
C LEU A 128 9.02 -26.69 -17.03
N ASP A 129 8.64 -27.29 -18.15
CA ASP A 129 9.59 -27.98 -19.08
C ASP A 129 10.35 -26.98 -19.96
N ASN A 130 9.71 -25.87 -20.34
CA ASN A 130 10.32 -24.85 -21.19
C ASN A 130 11.30 -23.98 -20.39
N GLN A 131 12.58 -24.05 -20.70
CA GLN A 131 13.64 -23.33 -19.96
C GLN A 131 13.49 -21.81 -19.99
N GLU A 132 13.03 -21.25 -21.11
CA GLU A 132 12.79 -19.81 -21.21
C GLU A 132 11.60 -19.37 -20.35
N LEU A 133 10.53 -20.17 -20.36
CA LEU A 133 9.35 -19.93 -19.52
C LEU A 133 9.70 -20.07 -18.03
N LYS A 134 10.50 -21.09 -17.68
CA LYS A 134 11.01 -21.30 -16.32
C LYS A 134 11.83 -20.11 -15.82
N LYS A 135 12.65 -19.51 -16.70
CA LYS A 135 13.40 -18.29 -16.36
C LYS A 135 12.45 -17.12 -16.06
N ILE A 136 11.45 -16.88 -16.93
CA ILE A 136 10.46 -15.82 -16.72
C ILE A 136 9.70 -16.05 -15.40
N ALA A 137 9.32 -17.29 -15.10
CA ALA A 137 8.63 -17.66 -13.86
C ALA A 137 9.50 -17.42 -12.60
N ASN A 138 10.81 -17.70 -12.68
CA ASN A 138 11.74 -17.36 -11.60
C ASN A 138 11.85 -15.85 -11.39
N ASP A 139 12.06 -15.09 -12.46
CA ASP A 139 12.15 -13.63 -12.39
C ASP A 139 10.86 -13.00 -11.85
N LEU A 140 9.69 -13.56 -12.19
CA LEU A 140 8.40 -13.15 -11.66
C LEU A 140 8.29 -13.48 -10.15
N TYR A 141 8.67 -14.68 -9.75
CA TYR A 141 8.65 -15.12 -8.37
C TYR A 141 9.52 -14.23 -7.48
N ASP A 142 10.74 -13.97 -7.90
CA ASP A 142 11.70 -13.15 -7.14
C ASP A 142 11.19 -11.70 -7.00
N THR A 143 10.62 -11.13 -8.08
CA THR A 143 10.07 -9.77 -8.05
C THR A 143 8.86 -9.66 -7.12
N MET A 144 7.97 -10.65 -7.15
CA MET A 144 6.80 -10.64 -6.26
C MET A 144 7.19 -10.83 -4.80
N THR A 145 8.22 -11.64 -4.52
CA THR A 145 8.79 -11.79 -3.17
C THR A 145 9.32 -10.45 -2.67
N GLN A 146 10.11 -9.74 -3.47
CA GLN A 146 10.62 -8.41 -3.14
C GLN A 146 9.48 -7.40 -2.93
N ARG A 147 8.38 -7.52 -3.71
CA ARG A 147 7.21 -6.66 -3.55
C ARG A 147 6.53 -6.87 -2.19
N TYR A 148 6.41 -8.11 -1.72
CA TYR A 148 5.88 -8.40 -0.38
C TYR A 148 6.79 -7.83 0.71
N GLU A 149 8.10 -7.99 0.60
CA GLU A 149 9.08 -7.40 1.53
C GLU A 149 8.99 -5.87 1.54
N ALA A 150 8.85 -5.24 0.38
CA ALA A 150 8.67 -3.79 0.27
C ALA A 150 7.38 -3.30 0.93
N HIS A 151 6.29 -4.09 0.83
CA HIS A 151 5.04 -3.77 1.53
C HIS A 151 5.19 -3.86 3.05
N GLU A 152 5.95 -4.82 3.57
CA GLU A 152 6.23 -4.90 5.02
C GLU A 152 6.97 -3.66 5.52
N VAL A 153 7.94 -3.17 4.73
CA VAL A 153 8.66 -1.92 5.04
C VAL A 153 7.68 -0.74 5.02
N LEU A 154 6.84 -0.63 3.99
CA LEU A 154 5.83 0.42 3.90
C LEU A 154 4.87 0.40 5.11
N TYR A 155 4.35 -0.76 5.46
CA TYR A 155 3.46 -0.91 6.62
C TYR A 155 4.12 -0.47 7.92
N LYS A 156 5.37 -0.83 8.13
CA LYS A 156 6.16 -0.45 9.32
C LYS A 156 6.33 1.07 9.39
N GLU A 157 6.81 1.70 8.32
CA GLU A 157 7.06 3.14 8.30
C GLU A 157 5.74 3.94 8.43
N TYR A 158 4.67 3.46 7.79
CA TYR A 158 3.35 4.07 7.90
C TYR A 158 2.77 3.97 9.32
N THR A 159 2.94 2.82 9.98
CA THR A 159 2.51 2.63 11.38
C THR A 159 3.27 3.54 12.35
N GLU A 160 4.56 3.75 12.13
CA GLU A 160 5.36 4.69 12.93
C GLU A 160 4.92 6.14 12.66
N ALA A 161 4.59 6.50 11.41
CA ALA A 161 4.05 7.81 11.09
C ALA A 161 2.70 8.05 11.80
N LEU A 162 1.78 7.09 11.78
CA LEU A 162 0.50 7.20 12.51
C LEU A 162 0.68 7.38 14.02
N LYS A 163 1.67 6.71 14.61
CA LYS A 163 2.00 6.89 16.02
C LYS A 163 2.48 8.32 16.29
N ASN A 164 3.32 8.85 15.42
CA ASN A 164 3.81 10.22 15.53
C ASN A 164 2.72 11.27 15.29
N ASP A 165 1.78 11.02 14.35
CA ASP A 165 0.58 11.84 14.17
C ASP A 165 -0.23 11.91 15.47
N LYS A 166 -0.52 10.75 16.07
CA LYS A 166 -1.25 10.68 17.33
C LYS A 166 -0.57 11.46 18.45
N GLU A 167 0.75 11.30 18.62
CA GLU A 167 1.53 12.04 19.59
C GLU A 167 1.45 13.57 19.34
N LEU A 168 1.57 14.01 18.08
CA LEU A 168 1.45 15.42 17.70
C LEU A 168 0.08 16.00 18.07
N TYR A 169 -1.02 15.29 17.76
CA TYR A 169 -2.37 15.77 18.09
C TYR A 169 -2.64 15.79 19.60
N GLU A 170 -2.08 14.87 20.37
CA GLU A 170 -2.12 14.94 21.83
C GLU A 170 -1.28 16.11 22.38
N MET A 171 -0.13 16.41 21.77
CA MET A 171 0.68 17.57 22.12
C MET A 171 -0.06 18.90 21.92
N PHE A 172 -0.84 19.05 20.82
CA PHE A 172 -1.67 20.24 20.61
C PHE A 172 -2.73 20.45 21.71
N LYS A 173 -3.13 19.40 22.42
CA LYS A 173 -4.07 19.47 23.54
C LYS A 173 -3.40 19.85 24.87
N ASN A 174 -2.09 20.05 24.89
CA ASN A 174 -1.37 20.53 26.06
C ASN A 174 -1.15 22.05 25.98
N LYS A 175 -1.85 22.80 26.83
CA LYS A 175 -1.83 24.25 26.83
C LYS A 175 -0.46 24.85 27.21
N ASP A 176 0.30 24.11 27.99
CA ASP A 176 1.59 24.55 28.56
C ASP A 176 2.78 23.94 27.79
N LEU A 177 2.54 23.36 26.63
CA LEU A 177 3.59 22.75 25.82
C LEU A 177 4.57 23.80 25.29
N PRO A 178 5.90 23.63 25.49
CA PRO A 178 6.90 24.46 24.84
C PRO A 178 6.81 24.40 23.32
N LEU A 179 6.92 25.52 22.67
CA LEU A 179 6.88 25.60 21.19
C LEU A 179 8.03 24.80 20.55
N GLU A 180 9.18 24.76 21.22
CA GLU A 180 10.36 24.00 20.78
C GLU A 180 10.08 22.49 20.69
N ASP A 181 9.35 21.92 21.66
CA ASP A 181 8.97 20.50 21.64
C ASP A 181 8.03 20.19 20.47
N LEU A 182 7.10 21.11 20.19
CA LEU A 182 6.20 20.98 19.06
C LEU A 182 6.95 21.06 17.71
N GLU A 183 7.89 22.00 17.56
CA GLU A 183 8.73 22.14 16.38
C GLU A 183 9.58 20.87 16.18
N ALA A 184 10.18 20.31 17.23
CA ALA A 184 10.94 19.07 17.16
C ALA A 184 10.06 17.89 16.70
N LYS A 185 8.82 17.80 17.21
CA LYS A 185 7.87 16.75 16.81
C LYS A 185 7.47 16.85 15.35
N VAL A 186 7.24 18.07 14.86
CA VAL A 186 6.93 18.29 13.43
C VAL A 186 8.10 17.89 12.53
N VAL A 187 9.35 18.20 12.94
CA VAL A 187 10.53 17.74 12.17
C VAL A 187 10.60 16.21 12.14
N GLN A 188 10.42 15.54 13.27
CA GLN A 188 10.40 14.08 13.35
C GLN A 188 9.31 13.49 12.45
N LEU A 189 8.12 14.08 12.46
CA LEU A 189 7.00 13.63 11.65
C LEU A 189 7.29 13.76 10.14
N ASN A 190 7.89 14.86 9.71
CA ASN A 190 8.29 15.05 8.33
C ASN A 190 9.32 14.00 7.87
N ASP A 191 10.29 13.67 8.71
CA ASP A 191 11.29 12.63 8.42
C ASP A 191 10.63 11.23 8.30
N ASN A 192 9.64 10.94 9.14
CA ASN A 192 8.88 9.69 9.04
C ASN A 192 8.08 9.63 7.72
N TYR A 193 7.36 10.69 7.36
CA TYR A 193 6.61 10.71 6.10
C TYR A 193 7.50 10.62 4.87
N LYS A 194 8.73 11.15 4.93
CA LYS A 194 9.71 10.93 3.87
C LYS A 194 10.03 9.44 3.68
N LYS A 195 10.21 8.69 4.77
CA LYS A 195 10.44 7.23 4.71
C LYS A 195 9.22 6.48 4.18
N VAL A 196 8.02 6.87 4.58
CA VAL A 196 6.78 6.33 4.03
C VAL A 196 6.73 6.53 2.52
N PHE A 197 7.09 7.72 2.05
CA PHE A 197 7.17 8.03 0.62
C PHE A 197 8.14 7.11 -0.13
N GLU A 198 9.37 7.01 0.35
CA GLU A 198 10.41 6.19 -0.27
C GLU A 198 10.00 4.71 -0.30
N ALA A 199 9.40 4.20 0.78
CA ALA A 199 8.89 2.83 0.85
C ALA A 199 7.73 2.60 -0.14
N ASN A 200 6.82 3.56 -0.27
CA ASN A 200 5.70 3.49 -1.20
C ASN A 200 6.17 3.53 -2.67
N GLU A 201 7.13 4.39 -3.01
CA GLU A 201 7.72 4.41 -4.36
C GLU A 201 8.37 3.05 -4.70
N ASN A 202 9.10 2.46 -3.76
CA ASN A 202 9.72 1.15 -3.96
C ASN A 202 8.66 0.05 -4.17
N PHE A 203 7.62 0.01 -3.36
CA PHE A 203 6.51 -0.94 -3.51
C PHE A 203 5.82 -0.79 -4.87
N ASN A 204 5.56 0.45 -5.31
CA ASN A 204 4.92 0.72 -6.60
C ASN A 204 5.80 0.29 -7.78
N ASN A 205 7.10 0.57 -7.73
CA ASN A 205 8.05 0.14 -8.77
C ASN A 205 8.10 -1.40 -8.89
N LEU A 206 8.10 -2.11 -7.77
CA LEU A 206 8.06 -3.57 -7.77
C LEU A 206 6.71 -4.12 -8.25
N THR A 207 5.62 -3.42 -7.97
CA THR A 207 4.28 -3.77 -8.48
C THR A 207 4.23 -3.65 -10.01
N GLU A 208 4.78 -2.59 -10.58
CA GLU A 208 4.88 -2.41 -12.03
C GLU A 208 5.72 -3.51 -12.67
N GLN A 209 6.91 -3.77 -12.14
CA GLN A 209 7.79 -4.84 -12.62
C GLN A 209 7.14 -6.23 -12.54
N TYR A 210 6.42 -6.51 -11.45
CA TYR A 210 5.68 -7.77 -11.30
C TYR A 210 4.61 -7.91 -12.39
N ASN A 211 3.83 -6.87 -12.64
CA ASN A 211 2.77 -6.88 -13.65
C ASN A 211 3.33 -7.12 -15.05
N ASP A 212 4.45 -6.48 -15.39
CA ASP A 212 5.14 -6.69 -16.66
C ASP A 212 5.61 -8.15 -16.83
N LYS A 213 6.19 -8.72 -15.77
CA LYS A 213 6.66 -10.11 -15.78
C LYS A 213 5.50 -11.11 -15.83
N LYS A 214 4.39 -10.83 -15.12
CA LYS A 214 3.16 -11.63 -15.20
C LYS A 214 2.63 -11.66 -16.62
N LEU A 215 2.54 -10.52 -17.26
CA LEU A 215 2.10 -10.41 -18.65
C LEU A 215 3.05 -11.13 -19.63
N ALA A 216 4.36 -11.01 -19.42
CA ALA A 216 5.35 -11.72 -20.23
C ALA A 216 5.23 -13.25 -20.08
N PHE A 217 5.01 -13.73 -18.83
CA PHE A 217 4.74 -15.14 -18.58
C PHE A 217 3.49 -15.62 -19.32
N TYR A 218 2.37 -14.91 -19.21
CA TYR A 218 1.12 -15.29 -19.91
C TYR A 218 1.29 -15.36 -21.41
N LYS A 219 1.90 -14.35 -22.02
CA LYS A 219 2.18 -14.33 -23.46
C LYS A 219 3.05 -15.50 -23.89
N LYS A 220 4.11 -15.80 -23.15
CA LYS A 220 5.04 -16.88 -23.49
C LYS A 220 4.42 -18.27 -23.28
N ALA A 221 3.56 -18.43 -22.28
CA ALA A 221 2.83 -19.65 -22.01
C ALA A 221 1.64 -19.88 -22.98
N GLY A 222 1.34 -18.92 -23.86
CA GLY A 222 0.18 -19.00 -24.76
C GLY A 222 -1.15 -18.84 -24.03
N LEU A 223 -1.12 -18.32 -22.80
CA LEU A 223 -2.30 -18.00 -21.99
C LEU A 223 -2.77 -16.61 -22.38
N ASN A 224 -4.04 -16.47 -22.71
CA ASN A 224 -4.59 -15.20 -23.15
C ASN A 224 -5.44 -14.61 -22.02
N PRO A 225 -4.99 -13.53 -21.35
CA PRO A 225 -5.77 -12.89 -20.28
C PRO A 225 -7.07 -12.24 -20.77
N ASP A 226 -7.26 -12.12 -22.09
CA ASP A 226 -8.41 -11.47 -22.73
C ASP A 226 -9.45 -12.46 -23.30
N LYS A 227 -9.40 -13.73 -22.93
CA LYS A 227 -10.35 -14.75 -23.40
C LYS A 227 -11.23 -15.29 -22.29
#